data_39d11299b7aaa95683abc669f112fff8
#
_entry.id   39d11299b7aaa95683abc669f112fff8
#
_cell.length_a   1.000
_cell.length_b   1.000
_cell.length_c   1.000
_cell.angle_alpha   90.00
_cell.angle_beta   90.00
_cell.angle_gamma   90.00
#
_symmetry.space_group_name_H-M   'P 1'
#
loop_
_entity.id
_entity.type
_entity.pdbx_description
1 polymer ?
#
loop_
_entity_poly.entity_id
_entity_poly.type
_entity_poly.pdbx_seq_one_letter_code
_entity_poly.pdbx_strand_id
1 'polypeptide(L)'
;MDNMKDMILEAVEMNGIENVVMPLMNEIFLSLTDIAGTRYVDNQDAFKKLEKNDPLLLEREADNKYDSNAIKVMTTDREKLGYIPKSDNSIYARLMDSGKILNARVYSCYQDDYYNWSVSIKICMMDF
;
A
#
# COMPACT_ATOMS: atom_id res chain seq x y z
N MET A 1 -5.41 0.05 -28.06
CA MET A 1 -4.35 -0.37 -27.12
C MET A 1 -3.02 0.23 -27.46
N ASP A 2 -2.57 0.12 -28.72
CA ASP A 2 -1.28 0.67 -29.13
C ASP A 2 -1.24 2.19 -29.03
N ASN A 3 -2.34 2.87 -29.36
CA ASN A 3 -2.44 4.32 -29.21
C ASN A 3 -2.34 4.78 -27.75
N MET A 4 -2.84 3.97 -26.82
CA MET A 4 -2.75 4.30 -25.40
C MET A 4 -1.31 4.16 -24.91
N LYS A 5 -0.58 3.13 -25.33
CA LYS A 5 0.83 2.96 -24.99
C LYS A 5 1.67 4.11 -25.50
N ASP A 6 1.45 4.54 -26.74
CA ASP A 6 2.17 5.66 -27.33
C ASP A 6 1.87 6.96 -26.61
N MET A 7 0.63 7.19 -26.23
CA MET A 7 0.23 8.36 -25.43
C MET A 7 0.92 8.36 -24.07
N ILE A 8 0.98 7.23 -23.38
CA ILE A 8 1.62 7.12 -22.09
C ILE A 8 3.12 7.40 -22.20
N LEU A 9 3.80 6.79 -23.18
CA LEU A 9 5.22 7.01 -23.39
C LEU A 9 5.55 8.46 -23.70
N GLU A 10 4.81 9.07 -24.63
CA GLU A 10 5.02 10.47 -24.99
C GLU A 10 4.82 11.39 -23.80
N ALA A 11 3.77 11.18 -23.04
CA ALA A 11 3.45 12.05 -21.92
C ALA A 11 4.40 11.82 -20.72
N VAL A 12 4.92 10.61 -20.53
CA VAL A 12 5.95 10.32 -19.52
C VAL A 12 7.24 11.08 -19.86
N GLU A 13 7.63 11.12 -21.11
CA GLU A 13 8.81 11.87 -21.55
C GLU A 13 8.67 13.37 -21.29
N MET A 14 7.45 13.92 -21.43
CA MET A 14 7.19 15.35 -21.30
C MET A 14 6.90 15.78 -19.87
N ASN A 15 6.17 15.00 -19.10
CA ASN A 15 5.58 15.42 -17.83
C ASN A 15 5.97 14.55 -16.61
N GLY A 16 6.66 13.45 -16.85
CA GLY A 16 6.95 12.46 -15.81
C GLY A 16 5.77 11.50 -15.58
N ILE A 17 6.09 10.34 -15.03
CA ILE A 17 5.15 9.23 -14.92
C ILE A 17 3.94 9.56 -14.02
N GLU A 18 4.15 10.29 -12.93
CA GLU A 18 3.10 10.60 -11.96
C GLU A 18 1.99 11.45 -12.56
N ASN A 19 2.36 12.37 -13.44
CA ASN A 19 1.40 13.27 -14.07
C ASN A 19 0.59 12.62 -15.19
N VAL A 20 1.07 11.51 -15.73
CA VAL A 20 0.49 10.84 -16.91
C VAL A 20 -0.28 9.60 -16.57
N VAL A 21 0.29 8.73 -15.73
CA VAL A 21 -0.30 7.43 -15.41
C VAL A 21 -1.59 7.61 -14.61
N MET A 22 -1.61 8.52 -13.65
CA MET A 22 -2.76 8.72 -12.77
C MET A 22 -4.06 9.11 -13.49
N PRO A 23 -4.06 10.00 -14.50
CA PRO A 23 -5.28 10.29 -15.24
C PRO A 23 -5.83 9.12 -16.06
N LEU A 24 -4.98 8.13 -16.38
CA LEU A 24 -5.37 6.97 -17.20
C LEU A 24 -5.78 5.76 -16.36
N MET A 25 -5.60 5.84 -15.05
CA MET A 25 -5.89 4.75 -14.11
C MET A 25 -6.94 5.22 -13.12
N ASN A 26 -7.93 4.38 -12.88
CA ASN A 26 -8.89 4.62 -11.82
C ASN A 26 -8.42 3.96 -10.54
N GLU A 27 -8.44 4.72 -9.46
CA GLU A 27 -8.14 4.23 -8.13
C GLU A 27 -9.45 4.10 -7.36
N ILE A 28 -9.82 2.87 -7.04
CA ILE A 28 -11.07 2.58 -6.33
C ILE A 28 -10.79 2.47 -4.85
N PHE A 29 -11.36 3.38 -4.06
CA PHE A 29 -11.25 3.33 -2.61
C PHE A 29 -11.97 2.10 -2.07
N LEU A 30 -11.28 1.29 -1.27
CA LEU A 30 -11.87 0.10 -0.64
C LEU A 30 -12.17 0.32 0.83
N SER A 31 -11.19 0.72 1.63
CA SER A 31 -11.41 0.98 3.05
C SER A 31 -10.23 1.71 3.72
N LEU A 32 -10.50 2.14 4.94
CA LEU A 32 -9.45 2.57 5.89
C LEU A 32 -9.22 1.42 6.86
N THR A 33 -7.96 1.17 7.21
CA THR A 33 -7.61 0.19 8.23
C THR A 33 -6.33 0.62 8.94
N ASP A 34 -6.11 0.09 10.13
CA ASP A 34 -4.87 0.32 10.86
C ASP A 34 -3.86 -0.77 10.52
N ILE A 35 -2.58 -0.41 10.52
CA ILE A 35 -1.52 -1.41 10.36
C ILE A 35 -1.38 -2.18 11.66
N ALA A 36 -1.41 -3.51 11.58
CA ALA A 36 -1.21 -4.40 12.72
C ALA A 36 0.28 -4.71 12.90
N GLY A 37 0.70 -4.90 14.15
CA GLY A 37 2.04 -5.37 14.45
C GLY A 37 3.16 -4.35 14.31
N THR A 38 2.85 -3.07 14.32
CA THR A 38 3.85 -2.01 14.18
C THR A 38 4.94 -2.09 15.24
N ARG A 39 4.59 -2.48 16.47
CA ARG A 39 5.54 -2.58 17.59
C ARG A 39 6.56 -3.72 17.43
N TYR A 40 6.30 -4.68 16.56
CA TYR A 40 7.17 -5.83 16.34
C TYR A 40 8.10 -5.66 15.14
N VAL A 41 8.07 -4.53 14.49
CA VAL A 41 8.95 -4.21 13.37
C VAL A 41 10.31 -3.79 13.91
N ASP A 42 11.38 -4.39 13.38
CA ASP A 42 12.74 -4.12 13.84
C ASP A 42 13.18 -2.68 13.60
N ASN A 43 12.89 -2.17 12.41
CA ASN A 43 13.29 -0.81 12.04
C ASN A 43 12.16 0.18 12.37
N GLN A 44 12.14 0.66 13.60
CA GLN A 44 11.16 1.66 14.04
C GLN A 44 11.36 3.03 13.39
N ASP A 45 12.54 3.31 12.87
CA ASP A 45 12.81 4.59 12.21
C ASP A 45 12.05 4.75 10.88
N ALA A 46 11.59 3.65 10.29
CA ALA A 46 10.78 3.71 9.08
C ALA A 46 9.50 4.53 9.28
N PHE A 47 8.93 4.52 10.49
CA PHE A 47 7.70 5.26 10.78
C PHE A 47 7.92 6.77 10.87
N LYS A 48 9.11 7.20 11.26
CA LYS A 48 9.41 8.63 11.46
C LYS A 48 9.36 9.43 10.17
N LYS A 49 9.54 8.77 9.04
CA LYS A 49 9.59 9.39 7.71
C LYS A 49 8.21 9.47 7.05
N LEU A 50 7.19 8.81 7.62
CA LEU A 50 5.88 8.71 6.99
C LEU A 50 5.13 10.03 7.09
N GLU A 51 4.61 10.46 5.96
CA GLU A 51 3.75 11.63 5.85
C GLU A 51 2.41 11.23 5.26
N LYS A 52 1.38 12.02 5.54
CA LYS A 52 0.04 11.81 5.01
C LYS A 52 0.10 11.73 3.47
N ASN A 53 -0.61 10.75 2.92
CA ASN A 53 -0.70 10.44 1.49
C ASN A 53 0.56 9.78 0.89
N ASP A 54 1.58 9.48 1.68
CA ASP A 54 2.71 8.71 1.18
C ASP A 54 2.23 7.37 0.64
N PRO A 55 2.71 6.95 -0.55
CA PRO A 55 2.37 5.64 -1.09
C PRO A 55 3.02 4.52 -0.29
N LEU A 56 2.31 3.42 -0.18
CA LEU A 56 2.77 2.21 0.52
C LEU A 56 2.60 1.01 -0.39
N LEU A 57 3.47 0.02 -0.21
CA LEU A 57 3.41 -1.24 -0.94
C LEU A 57 2.71 -2.30 -0.09
N LEU A 58 1.89 -3.11 -0.75
CA LEU A 58 1.24 -4.27 -0.15
C LEU A 58 1.82 -5.53 -0.79
N GLU A 59 2.32 -6.45 0.01
CA GLU A 59 2.92 -7.70 -0.47
C GLU A 59 2.23 -8.90 0.15
N ARG A 60 1.70 -9.79 -0.70
CA ARG A 60 1.09 -11.04 -0.26
C ARG A 60 2.16 -12.01 0.25
N GLU A 61 1.90 -12.57 1.42
CA GLU A 61 2.73 -13.62 2.02
C GLU A 61 1.90 -14.90 2.18
N ALA A 62 1.61 -15.56 1.05
CA ALA A 62 0.81 -16.79 1.05
C ALA A 62 1.48 -17.94 1.81
N ASP A 63 2.80 -17.87 1.95
CA ASP A 63 3.60 -18.86 2.69
C ASP A 63 3.83 -18.49 4.16
N ASN A 64 3.15 -17.45 4.66
CA ASN A 64 3.27 -17.06 6.06
C ASN A 64 2.80 -18.19 6.96
N LYS A 65 3.64 -18.55 7.94
CA LYS A 65 3.39 -19.70 8.83
C LYS A 65 2.20 -19.52 9.75
N TYR A 66 1.86 -18.27 10.08
CA TYR A 66 0.82 -17.96 11.06
C TYR A 66 -0.50 -17.56 10.41
N ASP A 67 -0.46 -17.11 9.16
CA ASP A 67 -1.64 -16.62 8.47
C ASP A 67 -1.42 -16.67 6.95
N SER A 68 -2.11 -17.60 6.29
CA SER A 68 -2.00 -17.75 4.83
C SER A 68 -2.59 -16.56 4.05
N ASN A 69 -3.36 -15.70 4.73
CA ASN A 69 -3.92 -14.49 4.13
C ASN A 69 -3.07 -13.25 4.44
N ALA A 70 -1.87 -13.42 5.00
CA ALA A 70 -1.03 -12.30 5.40
C ALA A 70 -0.69 -11.39 4.23
N ILE A 71 -0.79 -10.08 4.49
CA ILE A 71 -0.40 -9.02 3.55
C ILE A 71 0.50 -8.06 4.31
N LYS A 72 1.76 -8.02 3.91
CA LYS A 72 2.76 -7.14 4.51
C LYS A 72 2.61 -5.72 3.96
N VAL A 73 2.70 -4.73 4.84
CA VAL A 73 2.69 -3.32 4.48
C VAL A 73 4.11 -2.79 4.57
N MET A 74 4.57 -2.15 3.49
CA MET A 74 5.94 -1.63 3.39
C MET A 74 5.93 -0.21 2.84
N THR A 75 7.00 0.52 3.14
CA THR A 75 7.31 1.77 2.44
C THR A 75 7.71 1.46 0.99
N THR A 76 7.79 2.49 0.15
CA THR A 76 8.29 2.34 -1.23
C THR A 76 9.76 1.91 -1.28
N ASP A 77 10.51 2.11 -0.21
CA ASP A 77 11.89 1.60 -0.05
C ASP A 77 11.93 0.16 0.47
N ARG A 78 10.76 -0.49 0.57
CA ARG A 78 10.58 -1.86 1.04
C ARG A 78 10.90 -2.06 2.53
N GLU A 79 10.81 -1.01 3.31
CA GLU A 79 10.92 -1.09 4.76
C GLU A 79 9.58 -1.57 5.34
N LYS A 80 9.60 -2.64 6.12
CA LYS A 80 8.40 -3.23 6.71
C LYS A 80 7.79 -2.31 7.75
N LEU A 81 6.48 -2.12 7.70
CA LEU A 81 5.70 -1.36 8.68
C LEU A 81 4.79 -2.24 9.52
N GLY A 82 4.45 -3.40 9.04
CA GLY A 82 3.53 -4.33 9.70
C GLY A 82 2.69 -5.09 8.70
N TYR A 83 1.46 -5.39 9.08
CA TYR A 83 0.54 -6.19 8.28
C TYR A 83 -0.86 -5.58 8.26
N ILE A 84 -1.63 -5.94 7.24
CA ILE A 84 -3.07 -5.71 7.26
C ILE A 84 -3.66 -6.56 8.39
N PRO A 85 -4.55 -6.02 9.23
CA PRO A 85 -5.14 -6.78 10.33
C PRO A 85 -5.78 -8.08 9.86
N LYS A 86 -5.60 -9.14 10.63
CA LYS A 86 -6.13 -10.47 10.31
C LYS A 86 -7.65 -10.47 10.17
N SER A 87 -8.33 -9.59 10.89
CA SER A 87 -9.79 -9.43 10.79
C SER A 87 -10.25 -8.95 9.42
N ASP A 88 -9.38 -8.26 8.66
CA ASP A 88 -9.76 -7.61 7.40
C ASP A 88 -9.07 -8.23 6.19
N ASN A 89 -8.01 -9.02 6.37
CA ASN A 89 -7.11 -9.36 5.28
C ASN A 89 -7.65 -10.38 4.29
N SER A 90 -8.64 -11.21 4.65
CA SER A 90 -9.11 -12.29 3.79
C SER A 90 -9.68 -11.79 2.46
N ILE A 91 -10.42 -10.68 2.48
CA ILE A 91 -10.99 -10.08 1.27
C ILE A 91 -9.88 -9.56 0.38
N TYR A 92 -8.95 -8.82 0.95
CA TYR A 92 -7.83 -8.24 0.18
C TYR A 92 -6.91 -9.32 -0.37
N ALA A 93 -6.65 -10.37 0.42
CA ALA A 93 -5.85 -11.50 -0.05
C ALA A 93 -6.50 -12.18 -1.26
N ARG A 94 -7.82 -12.37 -1.24
CA ARG A 94 -8.54 -12.95 -2.38
C ARG A 94 -8.47 -12.07 -3.61
N LEU A 95 -8.62 -10.76 -3.45
CA LEU A 95 -8.49 -9.83 -4.57
C LEU A 95 -7.11 -9.90 -5.19
N MET A 96 -6.06 -9.87 -4.36
CA MET A 96 -4.68 -9.94 -4.84
C MET A 96 -4.39 -11.29 -5.50
N ASP A 97 -4.86 -12.39 -4.92
CA ASP A 97 -4.64 -13.73 -5.47
C ASP A 97 -5.38 -13.92 -6.80
N SER A 98 -6.46 -13.18 -7.04
CA SER A 98 -7.19 -13.19 -8.32
C SER A 98 -6.56 -12.27 -9.38
N GLY A 99 -5.45 -11.61 -9.05
CA GLY A 99 -4.74 -10.76 -9.99
C GLY A 99 -5.06 -9.27 -9.90
N LYS A 100 -5.84 -8.86 -8.91
CA LYS A 100 -6.12 -7.43 -8.71
C LYS A 100 -4.90 -6.74 -8.08
N ILE A 101 -4.65 -5.52 -8.51
CA ILE A 101 -3.55 -4.71 -7.97
C ILE A 101 -4.11 -3.81 -6.88
N LEU A 102 -3.63 -4.02 -5.65
CA LEU A 102 -3.97 -3.19 -4.50
C LEU A 102 -2.78 -2.33 -4.13
N ASN A 103 -3.06 -1.10 -3.72
CA ASN A 103 -2.06 -0.22 -3.13
C ASN A 103 -2.64 0.43 -1.88
N ALA A 104 -1.79 1.14 -1.16
CA ALA A 104 -2.21 1.87 0.02
C ALA A 104 -1.51 3.21 0.09
N ARG A 105 -2.09 4.11 0.88
CA ARG A 105 -1.50 5.41 1.21
C ARG A 105 -1.66 5.67 2.69
N VAL A 106 -0.71 6.38 3.27
CA VAL A 106 -0.81 6.80 4.67
C VAL A 106 -1.98 7.75 4.82
N TYR A 107 -2.91 7.43 5.73
CA TYR A 107 -4.00 8.32 6.12
C TYR A 107 -3.60 9.14 7.34
N SER A 108 -3.06 8.49 8.37
CA SER A 108 -2.55 9.14 9.56
C SER A 108 -1.42 8.32 10.17
N CYS A 109 -0.49 9.00 10.83
CA CYS A 109 0.63 8.36 11.50
C CYS A 109 1.00 9.18 12.73
N TYR A 110 0.99 8.55 13.90
CA TYR A 110 1.40 9.20 15.14
C TYR A 110 2.02 8.20 16.09
N GLN A 111 2.78 8.72 17.05
CA GLN A 111 3.39 7.93 18.11
C GLN A 111 2.68 8.25 19.41
N ASP A 112 2.27 7.22 20.16
CA ASP A 112 1.60 7.42 21.44
C ASP A 112 2.61 7.72 22.57
N ASP A 113 2.11 7.92 23.78
CA ASP A 113 2.94 8.25 24.95
C ASP A 113 3.87 7.10 25.36
N TYR A 114 3.63 5.89 24.87
CA TYR A 114 4.44 4.71 25.11
C TYR A 114 5.39 4.39 23.96
N TYR A 115 5.59 5.33 23.05
CA TYR A 115 6.44 5.19 21.85
C TYR A 115 5.97 4.15 20.86
N ASN A 116 4.68 3.75 20.89
CA ASN A 116 4.09 2.87 19.89
C ASN A 116 3.58 3.67 18.70
N TRP A 117 3.89 3.20 17.50
CA TRP A 117 3.40 3.83 16.28
C TRP A 117 2.01 3.32 15.93
N SER A 118 1.14 4.26 15.58
CA SER A 118 -0.22 4.01 15.14
C SER A 118 -0.35 4.59 13.74
N VAL A 119 -0.59 3.71 12.77
CA VAL A 119 -0.67 4.12 11.36
C VAL A 119 -1.99 3.63 10.79
N SER A 120 -2.80 4.57 10.31
CA SER A 120 -4.00 4.26 9.54
C SER A 120 -3.69 4.44 8.07
N ILE A 121 -4.17 3.52 7.25
CA ILE A 121 -3.90 3.53 5.82
C ILE A 121 -5.20 3.44 5.02
N LYS A 122 -5.16 4.02 3.84
CA LYS A 122 -6.22 3.97 2.85
C LYS A 122 -5.86 2.90 1.85
N ILE A 123 -6.70 1.87 1.73
CA ILE A 123 -6.50 0.78 0.76
C ILE A 123 -7.32 1.07 -0.49
N CYS A 124 -6.68 0.97 -1.63
CA CYS A 124 -7.30 1.19 -2.93
C CYS A 124 -6.97 0.03 -3.88
N MET A 125 -7.88 -0.18 -4.83
CA MET A 125 -7.67 -1.10 -5.94
C MET A 125 -7.47 -0.31 -7.21
N MET A 126 -6.47 -0.67 -7.99
CA MET A 126 -6.23 -0.03 -9.28
C MET A 126 -7.11 -0.70 -10.34
N ASP A 127 -7.82 0.13 -11.10
CA ASP A 127 -8.68 -0.31 -12.19
C ASP A 127 -8.16 0.35 -13.49
N PHE A 128 -7.82 -0.49 -14.42
CA PHE A 128 -7.23 -0.03 -15.69
C PHE A 128 -8.26 0.02 -16.81
#